data_a83fb21add5d980914f7e76e0781e576
#
_entry.id   a83fb21add5d980914f7e76e0781e576
#
_cell.length_a   1.000
_cell.length_b   1.000
_cell.length_c   1.000
_cell.angle_alpha   90.00
_cell.angle_beta   90.00
_cell.angle_gamma   90.00
#
_symmetry.space_group_name_H-M   'P 1'
#
loop_
_entity.id
_entity.type
_entity.pdbx_description
1 polymer ?
#
loop_
_entity_poly.entity_id
_entity_poly.type
_entity_poly.pdbx_seq_one_letter_code
_entity_poly.pdbx_strand_id
1 'polypeptide(L)'
;MTSPLAWIQDEIETLKTSGLYNRIRTLSSPQGAWLLVDGKKVLNFCSNNYLGLANHPKVIQAAREAMDKYGVGPAAVRTIAGTMDLHVELERRLAAFKGVESAITFQSGFNANLATIPALVGKEDVIFSDELNHASIIDGCRLSGAKIIRYNHCDPQDLEKALFEERRDHPRALVVTDGVFSMDGDIAPLDQIYEVAKKHEAILMVDDAHGEGVLGRGGRGIVDHYQLHGKVDVEIGTLSKAFGVIGGVVAGNSLIVEWLRQRGRPFLFSSAMTVPDTAACLASLEILESSTE
;
A
#
# COMPACT_ATOMS: atom_id res chain seq x y z
N MET A 1 -44.46 0.72 13.34
CA MET A 1 -43.06 1.06 13.73
C MET A 1 -42.23 1.03 12.46
N THR A 2 -41.56 2.12 12.13
CA THR A 2 -40.63 2.15 10.98
C THR A 2 -39.39 1.30 11.32
N SER A 3 -38.91 0.51 10.37
CA SER A 3 -37.71 -0.29 10.55
C SER A 3 -36.53 0.62 10.93
N PRO A 4 -35.66 0.25 11.88
CA PRO A 4 -34.44 1.01 12.18
C PRO A 4 -33.47 1.10 11.00
N LEU A 5 -33.70 0.34 9.92
CA LEU A 5 -32.93 0.34 8.68
C LEU A 5 -33.59 1.15 7.54
N ALA A 6 -34.73 1.81 7.79
CA ALA A 6 -35.45 2.56 6.74
C ALA A 6 -34.56 3.65 6.08
N TRP A 7 -33.74 4.33 6.87
CA TRP A 7 -32.82 5.36 6.40
C TRP A 7 -31.81 4.83 5.35
N ILE A 8 -31.39 3.56 5.45
CA ILE A 8 -30.47 2.96 4.46
C ILE A 8 -31.14 2.86 3.09
N GLN A 9 -32.44 2.56 3.06
CA GLN A 9 -33.20 2.49 1.81
C GLN A 9 -33.26 3.85 1.13
N ASP A 10 -33.50 4.90 1.91
CA ASP A 10 -33.56 6.29 1.42
C ASP A 10 -32.20 6.75 0.88
N GLU A 11 -31.10 6.42 1.58
CA GLU A 11 -29.74 6.72 1.13
C GLU A 11 -29.38 5.96 -0.17
N ILE A 12 -29.73 4.67 -0.26
CA ILE A 12 -29.52 3.88 -1.50
C ILE A 12 -30.28 4.49 -2.68
N GLU A 13 -31.51 4.94 -2.47
CA GLU A 13 -32.30 5.57 -3.52
C GLU A 13 -31.72 6.93 -3.94
N THR A 14 -31.20 7.69 -2.96
CA THR A 14 -30.46 8.93 -3.23
C THR A 14 -29.22 8.68 -4.07
N LEU A 15 -28.43 7.65 -3.76
CA LEU A 15 -27.27 7.26 -4.59
C LEU A 15 -27.66 6.89 -6.01
N LYS A 16 -28.78 6.17 -6.20
CA LYS A 16 -29.28 5.80 -7.52
C LYS A 16 -29.76 7.01 -8.33
N THR A 17 -30.53 7.89 -7.70
CA THR A 17 -31.09 9.08 -8.36
C THR A 17 -30.04 10.12 -8.71
N SER A 18 -28.99 10.24 -7.89
CA SER A 18 -27.83 11.11 -8.13
C SER A 18 -26.78 10.52 -9.08
N GLY A 19 -26.94 9.27 -9.54
CA GLY A 19 -25.98 8.60 -10.43
C GLY A 19 -24.69 8.14 -9.74
N LEU A 20 -24.65 8.15 -8.40
CA LEU A 20 -23.48 7.75 -7.60
C LEU A 20 -23.54 6.27 -7.13
N TYR A 21 -24.60 5.55 -7.51
CA TYR A 21 -24.75 4.15 -7.13
C TYR A 21 -23.75 3.25 -7.85
N ASN A 22 -22.87 2.62 -7.09
CA ASN A 22 -21.85 1.71 -7.61
C ASN A 22 -22.47 0.38 -8.06
N ARG A 23 -22.32 0.06 -9.33
CA ARG A 23 -22.77 -1.20 -9.91
C ARG A 23 -21.61 -2.19 -9.98
N ILE A 24 -21.69 -3.28 -9.21
CA ILE A 24 -20.70 -4.36 -9.24
C ILE A 24 -20.91 -5.16 -10.53
N ARG A 25 -19.87 -5.27 -11.35
CA ARG A 25 -19.86 -6.07 -12.59
C ARG A 25 -19.20 -7.41 -12.35
N THR A 26 -19.69 -8.46 -12.99
CA THR A 26 -19.16 -9.81 -12.83
C THR A 26 -18.21 -10.15 -13.99
N LEU A 27 -16.96 -10.49 -13.64
CA LEU A 27 -15.97 -10.98 -14.57
C LEU A 27 -15.96 -12.51 -14.56
N SER A 28 -15.99 -13.13 -15.75
CA SER A 28 -15.97 -14.59 -15.93
C SER A 28 -14.81 -15.07 -16.82
N SER A 29 -13.74 -14.28 -16.87
CA SER A 29 -12.48 -14.62 -17.55
C SER A 29 -11.29 -14.29 -16.63
N PRO A 30 -10.09 -14.85 -16.91
CA PRO A 30 -8.86 -14.35 -16.30
C PRO A 30 -8.64 -12.86 -16.58
N GLN A 31 -7.82 -12.21 -15.74
CA GLN A 31 -7.37 -10.85 -16.00
C GLN A 31 -6.46 -10.78 -17.24
N GLY A 32 -6.70 -9.79 -18.09
CA GLY A 32 -5.96 -9.59 -19.32
C GLY A 32 -6.47 -8.38 -20.08
N ALA A 33 -5.95 -8.15 -21.30
CA ALA A 33 -6.40 -7.06 -22.17
C ALA A 33 -7.88 -7.20 -22.58
N TRP A 34 -8.38 -8.41 -22.69
CA TRP A 34 -9.77 -8.72 -22.96
C TRP A 34 -10.41 -9.44 -21.78
N LEU A 35 -11.58 -8.98 -21.36
CA LEU A 35 -12.39 -9.56 -20.29
C LEU A 35 -13.75 -9.99 -20.79
N LEU A 36 -14.32 -10.99 -20.11
CA LEU A 36 -15.73 -11.33 -20.23
C LEU A 36 -16.46 -10.73 -19.01
N VAL A 37 -17.20 -9.65 -19.23
CA VAL A 37 -17.92 -8.89 -18.21
C VAL A 37 -19.41 -8.98 -18.48
N ASP A 38 -20.18 -9.49 -17.50
CA ASP A 38 -21.63 -9.70 -17.64
C ASP A 38 -22.00 -10.41 -18.95
N GLY A 39 -21.20 -11.42 -19.36
CA GLY A 39 -21.37 -12.20 -20.59
C GLY A 39 -20.91 -11.50 -21.89
N LYS A 40 -20.34 -10.30 -21.82
CA LYS A 40 -19.85 -9.55 -22.98
C LYS A 40 -18.33 -9.45 -23.00
N LYS A 41 -17.72 -9.66 -24.16
CA LYS A 41 -16.29 -9.46 -24.35
C LYS A 41 -15.98 -7.96 -24.49
N VAL A 42 -15.11 -7.44 -23.62
CA VAL A 42 -14.74 -6.01 -23.57
C VAL A 42 -13.23 -5.84 -23.44
N LEU A 43 -12.70 -4.71 -23.92
CA LEU A 43 -11.33 -4.29 -23.67
C LEU A 43 -11.22 -3.77 -22.22
N ASN A 44 -10.12 -4.14 -21.56
CA ASN A 44 -9.84 -3.78 -20.19
C ASN A 44 -8.87 -2.60 -20.12
N PHE A 45 -9.39 -1.44 -19.73
CA PHE A 45 -8.60 -0.23 -19.44
C PHE A 45 -8.63 0.18 -17.95
N CYS A 46 -9.22 -0.66 -17.09
CA CYS A 46 -9.51 -0.31 -15.70
C CYS A 46 -8.67 -1.09 -14.67
N SER A 47 -7.91 -2.10 -15.13
CA SER A 47 -7.15 -2.97 -14.24
C SER A 47 -5.86 -2.30 -13.75
N ASN A 48 -5.53 -2.52 -12.49
CA ASN A 48 -4.22 -2.16 -11.92
C ASN A 48 -3.14 -3.25 -12.14
N ASN A 49 -3.41 -4.24 -12.99
CA ASN A 49 -2.48 -5.32 -13.34
C ASN A 49 -1.42 -4.80 -14.33
N TYR A 50 -0.60 -3.83 -13.89
CA TYR A 50 0.28 -3.03 -14.75
C TYR A 50 1.27 -3.85 -15.58
N LEU A 51 1.79 -4.94 -15.01
CA LEU A 51 2.76 -5.83 -15.68
C LEU A 51 2.13 -7.10 -16.24
N GLY A 52 0.80 -7.26 -16.15
CA GLY A 52 0.10 -8.44 -16.67
C GLY A 52 0.37 -9.72 -15.87
N LEU A 53 0.90 -9.64 -14.65
CA LEU A 53 1.34 -10.80 -13.87
C LEU A 53 0.21 -11.59 -13.23
N ALA A 54 -0.99 -11.03 -13.08
CA ALA A 54 -2.12 -11.69 -12.41
C ALA A 54 -2.53 -13.03 -13.03
N ASN A 55 -2.18 -13.28 -14.29
CA ASN A 55 -2.45 -14.51 -15.01
C ASN A 55 -1.16 -15.14 -15.60
N HIS A 56 -0.01 -14.78 -15.06
CA HIS A 56 1.28 -15.27 -15.59
C HIS A 56 1.50 -16.74 -15.18
N PRO A 57 1.92 -17.64 -16.13
CA PRO A 57 2.07 -19.09 -15.86
C PRO A 57 2.97 -19.43 -14.68
N LYS A 58 4.11 -18.74 -14.54
CA LYS A 58 5.04 -18.95 -13.41
C LYS A 58 4.41 -18.59 -12.06
N VAL A 59 3.62 -17.51 -12.01
CA VAL A 59 2.93 -17.06 -10.80
C VAL A 59 1.86 -18.07 -10.39
N ILE A 60 1.08 -18.57 -11.36
CA ILE A 60 0.07 -19.61 -11.13
C ILE A 60 0.73 -20.90 -10.65
N GLN A 61 1.85 -21.31 -11.27
CA GLN A 61 2.55 -22.53 -10.91
C GLN A 61 3.10 -22.46 -9.47
N ALA A 62 3.73 -21.35 -9.09
CA ALA A 62 4.25 -21.16 -7.73
C ALA A 62 3.14 -21.25 -6.67
N ALA A 63 1.97 -20.66 -6.95
CA ALA A 63 0.82 -20.77 -6.05
C ALA A 63 0.34 -22.22 -5.89
N ARG A 64 0.28 -23.00 -6.98
CA ARG A 64 -0.12 -24.41 -6.94
C ARG A 64 0.85 -25.27 -6.13
N GLU A 65 2.14 -25.16 -6.41
CA GLU A 65 3.20 -25.90 -5.71
C GLU A 65 3.21 -25.61 -4.20
N ALA A 66 2.98 -24.33 -3.84
CA ALA A 66 2.88 -23.95 -2.44
C ALA A 66 1.65 -24.53 -1.76
N MET A 67 0.49 -24.59 -2.43
CA MET A 67 -0.70 -25.27 -1.89
C MET A 67 -0.47 -26.77 -1.69
N ASP A 68 0.20 -27.44 -2.62
CA ASP A 68 0.51 -28.86 -2.50
C ASP A 68 1.40 -29.16 -1.28
N LYS A 69 2.34 -28.24 -0.99
CA LYS A 69 3.29 -28.41 0.12
C LYS A 69 2.76 -27.99 1.48
N TYR A 70 2.03 -26.89 1.54
CA TYR A 70 1.69 -26.21 2.81
C TYR A 70 0.18 -26.11 3.08
N GLY A 71 -0.66 -26.47 2.10
CA GLY A 71 -2.10 -26.20 2.16
C GLY A 71 -2.43 -24.75 1.74
N VAL A 72 -3.68 -24.34 1.99
CA VAL A 72 -4.21 -23.07 1.47
C VAL A 72 -3.83 -21.86 2.34
N GLY A 73 -3.88 -22.01 3.64
CA GLY A 73 -3.72 -20.85 4.52
C GLY A 73 -3.05 -21.17 5.85
N PRO A 74 -2.43 -20.18 6.49
CA PRO A 74 -1.75 -20.32 7.77
C PRO A 74 -2.73 -20.44 8.95
N ALA A 75 -4.01 -20.08 8.77
CA ALA A 75 -5.10 -20.17 9.74
C ALA A 75 -4.81 -19.50 11.10
N ALA A 76 -3.87 -18.56 11.14
CA ALA A 76 -3.46 -17.86 12.36
C ALA A 76 -2.86 -16.51 12.06
N VAL A 77 -2.78 -15.65 13.09
CA VAL A 77 -2.02 -14.39 13.03
C VAL A 77 -0.52 -14.66 13.04
N ARG A 78 0.24 -13.72 12.49
CA ARG A 78 1.69 -13.84 12.32
C ARG A 78 2.45 -14.13 13.61
N THR A 79 2.02 -13.56 14.72
CA THR A 79 2.70 -13.64 16.03
C THR A 79 2.44 -14.92 16.80
N ILE A 80 1.46 -15.74 16.41
CA ILE A 80 1.13 -16.99 17.11
C ILE A 80 1.60 -18.21 16.30
N ALA A 81 0.91 -18.54 15.22
CA ALA A 81 1.19 -19.73 14.41
C ALA A 81 1.05 -19.49 12.89
N GLY A 82 0.92 -18.21 12.47
CA GLY A 82 0.66 -17.85 11.08
C GLY A 82 1.90 -17.43 10.29
N THR A 83 3.08 -17.36 10.90
CA THR A 83 4.32 -17.05 10.17
C THR A 83 4.94 -18.32 9.60
N MET A 84 4.88 -18.44 8.29
CA MET A 84 5.52 -19.53 7.55
C MET A 84 6.85 -19.07 6.94
N ASP A 85 7.71 -19.98 6.55
CA ASP A 85 9.00 -19.71 5.88
C ASP A 85 8.83 -18.84 4.64
N LEU A 86 7.76 -19.04 3.86
CA LEU A 86 7.43 -18.23 2.68
C LEU A 86 7.21 -16.74 3.03
N HIS A 87 6.59 -16.42 4.17
CA HIS A 87 6.42 -15.03 4.59
C HIS A 87 7.76 -14.37 4.89
N VAL A 88 8.63 -15.09 5.61
CA VAL A 88 9.97 -14.60 5.97
C VAL A 88 10.82 -14.38 4.72
N GLU A 89 10.77 -15.32 3.77
CA GLU A 89 11.49 -15.21 2.51
C GLU A 89 10.95 -14.04 1.65
N LEU A 90 9.62 -13.86 1.56
CA LEU A 90 9.04 -12.76 0.82
C LEU A 90 9.50 -11.40 1.41
N GLU A 91 9.42 -11.23 2.73
CA GLU A 91 9.85 -10.00 3.42
C GLU A 91 11.34 -9.73 3.21
N ARG A 92 12.18 -10.76 3.32
CA ARG A 92 13.62 -10.64 3.07
C ARG A 92 13.92 -10.22 1.63
N ARG A 93 13.26 -10.82 0.64
CA ARG A 93 13.45 -10.48 -0.78
C ARG A 93 12.89 -9.11 -1.15
N LEU A 94 11.74 -8.71 -0.60
CA LEU A 94 11.19 -7.38 -0.80
C LEU A 94 12.12 -6.29 -0.24
N ALA A 95 12.71 -6.51 0.94
CA ALA A 95 13.70 -5.60 1.51
C ALA A 95 14.93 -5.47 0.59
N ALA A 96 15.45 -6.59 0.10
CA ALA A 96 16.58 -6.59 -0.85
C ALA A 96 16.24 -5.89 -2.18
N PHE A 97 15.04 -6.15 -2.73
CA PHE A 97 14.56 -5.53 -3.96
C PHE A 97 14.47 -4.02 -3.84
N LYS A 98 13.93 -3.52 -2.73
CA LYS A 98 13.81 -2.09 -2.45
C LYS A 98 15.12 -1.44 -1.98
N GLY A 99 16.12 -2.24 -1.62
CA GLY A 99 17.40 -1.73 -1.11
C GLY A 99 17.29 -1.10 0.28
N VAL A 100 16.44 -1.66 1.15
CA VAL A 100 16.21 -1.20 2.52
C VAL A 100 16.59 -2.27 3.55
N GLU A 101 16.64 -1.88 4.83
CA GLU A 101 17.09 -2.77 5.92
C GLU A 101 16.11 -3.91 6.20
N SER A 102 14.81 -3.66 6.12
CA SER A 102 13.79 -4.64 6.49
C SER A 102 12.46 -4.38 5.79
N ALA A 103 11.61 -5.41 5.71
CA ALA A 103 10.24 -5.31 5.26
C ALA A 103 9.30 -6.18 6.11
N ILE A 104 8.02 -5.86 6.08
CA ILE A 104 6.94 -6.60 6.74
C ILE A 104 5.72 -6.60 5.82
N THR A 105 5.02 -7.74 5.72
CA THR A 105 3.88 -7.91 4.83
C THR A 105 2.54 -7.90 5.57
N PHE A 106 1.52 -7.40 4.88
CA PHE A 106 0.13 -7.27 5.30
C PHE A 106 -0.81 -7.84 4.23
N GLN A 107 -2.09 -8.01 4.58
CA GLN A 107 -3.11 -8.54 3.67
C GLN A 107 -3.44 -7.59 2.51
N SER A 108 -3.13 -6.32 2.64
CA SER A 108 -3.31 -5.29 1.58
C SER A 108 -2.49 -4.04 1.87
N GLY A 109 -2.24 -3.19 0.87
CA GLY A 109 -1.69 -1.85 1.06
C GLY A 109 -2.55 -0.98 1.97
N PHE A 110 -3.87 -1.15 1.92
CA PHE A 110 -4.79 -0.48 2.84
C PHE A 110 -4.46 -0.81 4.31
N ASN A 111 -4.30 -2.10 4.63
CA ASN A 111 -3.91 -2.55 5.96
C ASN A 111 -2.51 -2.10 6.35
N ALA A 112 -1.59 -1.98 5.40
CA ALA A 112 -0.24 -1.46 5.65
C ALA A 112 -0.30 -0.01 6.15
N ASN A 113 -1.08 0.86 5.51
CA ASN A 113 -1.31 2.24 5.96
C ASN A 113 -1.98 2.30 7.34
N LEU A 114 -3.05 1.53 7.56
CA LEU A 114 -3.74 1.47 8.84
C LEU A 114 -2.90 0.88 9.98
N ALA A 115 -1.88 0.09 9.66
CA ALA A 115 -0.93 -0.42 10.64
C ALA A 115 0.14 0.62 10.98
N THR A 116 0.67 1.30 9.95
CA THR A 116 1.88 2.10 10.04
C THR A 116 1.64 3.46 10.66
N ILE A 117 0.69 4.21 10.13
CA ILE A 117 0.46 5.59 10.57
C ILE A 117 0.10 5.65 12.06
N PRO A 118 -0.90 4.88 12.57
CA PRO A 118 -1.24 4.94 13.99
C PRO A 118 -0.20 4.31 14.92
N ALA A 119 0.76 3.54 14.39
CA ALA A 119 1.86 3.02 15.18
C ALA A 119 2.99 4.02 15.35
N LEU A 120 3.20 4.92 14.37
CA LEU A 120 4.27 5.90 14.37
C LEU A 120 3.90 7.18 15.12
N VAL A 121 2.65 7.63 15.01
CA VAL A 121 2.17 8.90 15.57
C VAL A 121 0.84 8.73 16.27
N GLY A 122 0.58 9.58 17.27
CA GLY A 122 -0.62 9.56 18.08
C GLY A 122 -1.06 10.96 18.49
N LYS A 123 -1.93 11.05 19.49
CA LYS A 123 -2.68 12.25 19.87
C LYS A 123 -1.82 13.51 20.10
N GLU A 124 -0.59 13.35 20.60
CA GLU A 124 0.31 14.48 20.89
C GLU A 124 1.13 14.91 19.67
N ASP A 125 1.07 14.13 18.57
CA ASP A 125 1.90 14.30 17.39
C ASP A 125 1.15 15.02 16.27
N VAL A 126 1.87 15.35 15.18
CA VAL A 126 1.33 16.00 14.01
C VAL A 126 1.65 15.23 12.73
N ILE A 127 0.70 15.21 11.80
CA ILE A 127 0.82 14.63 10.47
C ILE A 127 0.68 15.74 9.43
N PHE A 128 1.60 15.80 8.48
CA PHE A 128 1.53 16.62 7.28
C PHE A 128 1.21 15.72 6.09
N SER A 129 0.02 15.85 5.54
CA SER A 129 -0.52 14.97 4.51
C SER A 129 -0.80 15.75 3.23
N ASP A 130 -0.34 15.26 2.08
CA ASP A 130 -0.79 15.78 0.79
C ASP A 130 -2.32 15.70 0.71
N GLU A 131 -2.95 16.74 0.17
CA GLU A 131 -4.41 16.85 0.15
C GLU A 131 -5.12 15.80 -0.73
N LEU A 132 -4.39 15.22 -1.72
CA LEU A 132 -4.91 14.20 -2.63
C LEU A 132 -4.48 12.77 -2.27
N ASN A 133 -3.88 12.57 -1.12
CA ASN A 133 -3.50 11.24 -0.64
C ASN A 133 -4.66 10.24 -0.67
N HIS A 134 -4.31 8.98 -0.92
CA HIS A 134 -5.25 7.86 -0.98
C HIS A 134 -6.08 7.70 0.31
N ALA A 135 -7.31 7.20 0.18
CA ALA A 135 -8.25 7.02 1.28
C ALA A 135 -7.66 6.23 2.48
N SER A 136 -6.82 5.23 2.24
CA SER A 136 -6.19 4.46 3.31
C SER A 136 -5.21 5.27 4.17
N ILE A 137 -4.53 6.25 3.56
CA ILE A 137 -3.68 7.21 4.28
C ILE A 137 -4.56 8.12 5.13
N ILE A 138 -5.62 8.68 4.53
CA ILE A 138 -6.57 9.54 5.24
C ILE A 138 -7.17 8.81 6.45
N ASP A 139 -7.58 7.56 6.28
CA ASP A 139 -8.17 6.75 7.36
C ASP A 139 -7.11 6.38 8.41
N GLY A 140 -5.89 6.05 8.00
CA GLY A 140 -4.77 5.84 8.92
C GLY A 140 -4.45 7.09 9.75
N CYS A 141 -4.44 8.27 9.12
CA CYS A 141 -4.24 9.55 9.81
C CYS A 141 -5.35 9.80 10.84
N ARG A 142 -6.60 9.61 10.46
CA ARG A 142 -7.74 9.75 11.40
C ARG A 142 -7.65 8.78 12.57
N LEU A 143 -7.28 7.53 12.29
CA LEU A 143 -7.17 6.48 13.31
C LEU A 143 -6.06 6.75 14.32
N SER A 144 -4.99 7.45 13.94
CA SER A 144 -3.90 7.82 14.83
C SER A 144 -4.32 8.78 15.95
N GLY A 145 -5.32 9.62 15.69
CA GLY A 145 -5.75 10.70 16.57
C GLY A 145 -4.78 11.88 16.64
N ALA A 146 -3.72 11.88 15.83
CA ALA A 146 -2.78 13.00 15.70
C ALA A 146 -3.45 14.22 15.03
N LYS A 147 -2.88 15.40 15.24
CA LYS A 147 -3.27 16.61 14.50
C LYS A 147 -2.92 16.41 13.03
N ILE A 148 -3.89 16.60 12.12
CA ILE A 148 -3.69 16.44 10.68
C ILE A 148 -3.66 17.81 10.03
N ILE A 149 -2.58 18.13 9.34
CA ILE A 149 -2.40 19.33 8.54
C ILE A 149 -2.27 18.88 7.09
N ARG A 150 -3.14 19.38 6.22
CA ARG A 150 -3.06 19.12 4.79
C ARG A 150 -2.27 20.24 4.13
N TYR A 151 -1.31 19.88 3.29
CA TYR A 151 -0.61 20.80 2.41
C TYR A 151 -1.10 20.63 0.97
N ASN A 152 -0.95 21.67 0.16
CA ASN A 152 -1.38 21.67 -1.23
C ASN A 152 -0.68 20.59 -2.02
N HIS A 153 -1.42 19.97 -2.93
CA HIS A 153 -0.97 18.84 -3.71
C HIS A 153 0.37 19.10 -4.41
N CYS A 154 1.34 18.18 -4.18
CA CYS A 154 2.68 18.24 -4.76
C CYS A 154 3.42 19.57 -4.54
N ASP A 155 3.15 20.29 -3.45
CA ASP A 155 3.73 21.60 -3.14
C ASP A 155 4.69 21.54 -1.93
N PRO A 156 6.03 21.36 -2.16
CA PRO A 156 7.02 21.36 -1.08
C PRO A 156 7.14 22.70 -0.34
N GLN A 157 6.79 23.84 -0.97
CA GLN A 157 6.83 25.13 -0.32
C GLN A 157 5.71 25.30 0.70
N ASP A 158 4.50 24.85 0.35
CA ASP A 158 3.37 24.86 1.29
C ASP A 158 3.62 23.86 2.44
N LEU A 159 4.20 22.67 2.14
CA LEU A 159 4.66 21.73 3.18
C LEU A 159 5.69 22.37 4.12
N GLU A 160 6.70 23.06 3.58
CA GLU A 160 7.73 23.73 4.39
C GLU A 160 7.14 24.80 5.31
N LYS A 161 6.20 25.60 4.80
CA LYS A 161 5.47 26.59 5.59
C LYS A 161 4.69 25.93 6.72
N ALA A 162 3.94 24.87 6.43
CA ALA A 162 3.16 24.14 7.42
C ALA A 162 4.04 23.54 8.51
N LEU A 163 5.17 22.93 8.14
CA LEU A 163 6.16 22.39 9.07
C LEU A 163 6.79 23.49 9.94
N PHE A 164 7.13 24.63 9.36
CA PHE A 164 7.70 25.77 10.10
C PHE A 164 6.73 26.30 11.17
N GLU A 165 5.44 26.35 10.86
CA GLU A 165 4.42 26.86 11.76
C GLU A 165 4.08 25.89 12.91
N GLU A 166 4.06 24.58 12.66
CA GLU A 166 3.42 23.62 13.55
C GLU A 166 4.37 22.56 14.15
N ARG A 167 5.51 22.24 13.49
CA ARG A 167 6.37 21.09 13.87
C ARG A 167 6.88 21.18 15.32
N ARG A 168 7.19 22.37 15.79
CA ARG A 168 7.85 22.59 17.10
C ARG A 168 6.95 22.33 18.29
N ASP A 169 5.64 22.38 18.09
CA ASP A 169 4.64 22.24 19.15
C ASP A 169 4.30 20.75 19.42
N HIS A 170 4.92 19.84 18.67
CA HIS A 170 4.63 18.42 18.71
C HIS A 170 5.88 17.56 18.91
N PRO A 171 5.83 16.49 19.75
CA PRO A 171 6.98 15.60 19.99
C PRO A 171 7.48 14.93 18.71
N ARG A 172 6.55 14.46 17.87
CA ARG A 172 6.85 13.77 16.60
C ARG A 172 6.04 14.38 15.46
N ALA A 173 6.61 14.31 14.26
CA ALA A 173 5.94 14.71 13.04
C ALA A 173 6.11 13.63 11.99
N LEU A 174 5.04 13.38 11.23
CA LEU A 174 5.00 12.49 10.08
C LEU A 174 4.64 13.31 8.84
N VAL A 175 5.48 13.27 7.81
CA VAL A 175 5.14 13.73 6.46
C VAL A 175 4.74 12.50 5.66
N VAL A 176 3.57 12.53 5.03
CA VAL A 176 3.07 11.42 4.23
C VAL A 176 2.52 11.88 2.89
N THR A 177 2.92 11.17 1.83
CA THR A 177 2.47 11.42 0.45
C THR A 177 2.30 10.11 -0.31
N ASP A 178 1.36 10.04 -1.26
CA ASP A 178 1.43 9.07 -2.35
C ASP A 178 2.67 9.36 -3.20
N GLY A 179 3.29 8.35 -3.77
CA GLY A 179 4.40 8.49 -4.71
C GLY A 179 3.92 8.81 -6.11
N VAL A 180 2.91 8.06 -6.56
CA VAL A 180 2.17 8.32 -7.81
C VAL A 180 0.68 8.38 -7.47
N PHE A 181 0.05 9.49 -7.80
CA PHE A 181 -1.35 9.73 -7.50
C PHE A 181 -2.26 9.06 -8.54
N SER A 182 -3.11 8.16 -8.10
CA SER A 182 -3.85 7.24 -8.97
C SER A 182 -4.86 7.92 -9.90
N MET A 183 -5.42 9.05 -9.50
CA MET A 183 -6.49 9.73 -10.27
C MET A 183 -5.94 10.62 -11.36
N ASP A 184 -4.84 11.30 -11.13
CA ASP A 184 -4.24 12.28 -12.03
C ASP A 184 -2.98 11.74 -12.73
N GLY A 185 -2.31 10.76 -12.11
CA GLY A 185 -1.14 10.07 -12.66
C GLY A 185 0.17 10.85 -12.49
N ASP A 186 0.15 11.92 -11.74
CA ASP A 186 1.32 12.72 -11.44
C ASP A 186 2.19 12.08 -10.34
N ILE A 187 3.45 12.50 -10.32
CA ILE A 187 4.50 11.95 -9.46
C ILE A 187 4.83 13.00 -8.40
N ALA A 188 4.81 12.59 -7.13
CA ALA A 188 5.23 13.46 -6.04
C ALA A 188 6.68 13.93 -6.23
N PRO A 189 7.02 15.21 -5.99
CA PRO A 189 8.39 15.71 -5.99
C PRO A 189 9.14 15.25 -4.72
N LEU A 190 9.36 13.91 -4.61
CA LEU A 190 9.81 13.26 -3.39
C LEU A 190 11.20 13.73 -2.94
N ASP A 191 12.06 14.12 -3.86
CA ASP A 191 13.37 14.71 -3.58
C ASP A 191 13.25 16.02 -2.78
N GLN A 192 12.34 16.91 -3.20
CA GLN A 192 12.08 18.17 -2.52
C GLN A 192 11.34 17.96 -1.19
N ILE A 193 10.36 17.08 -1.17
CA ILE A 193 9.63 16.69 0.06
C ILE A 193 10.60 16.11 1.09
N TYR A 194 11.56 15.27 0.66
CA TYR A 194 12.60 14.72 1.54
C TYR A 194 13.45 15.83 2.18
N GLU A 195 13.96 16.77 1.38
CA GLU A 195 14.79 17.86 1.92
C GLU A 195 14.03 18.70 2.95
N VAL A 196 12.75 18.98 2.70
CA VAL A 196 11.87 19.69 3.63
C VAL A 196 11.63 18.86 4.90
N ALA A 197 11.25 17.60 4.77
CA ALA A 197 11.00 16.73 5.92
C ALA A 197 12.25 16.59 6.82
N LYS A 198 13.41 16.37 6.18
CA LYS A 198 14.70 16.26 6.88
C LYS A 198 15.08 17.54 7.63
N LYS A 199 14.91 18.70 7.02
CA LYS A 199 15.19 20.01 7.63
C LYS A 199 14.39 20.23 8.91
N HIS A 200 13.19 19.70 8.98
CA HIS A 200 12.27 19.82 10.10
C HIS A 200 12.24 18.59 11.03
N GLU A 201 13.16 17.63 10.86
CA GLU A 201 13.26 16.41 11.67
C GLU A 201 11.92 15.64 11.74
N ALA A 202 11.23 15.52 10.59
CA ALA A 202 9.99 14.77 10.45
C ALA A 202 10.27 13.39 9.83
N ILE A 203 9.53 12.37 10.28
CA ILE A 203 9.51 11.04 9.67
C ILE A 203 8.90 11.19 8.27
N LEU A 204 9.55 10.65 7.24
CA LEU A 204 9.04 10.65 5.88
C LEU A 204 8.50 9.27 5.49
N MET A 205 7.23 9.23 5.13
CA MET A 205 6.54 8.06 4.62
C MET A 205 6.02 8.32 3.20
N VAL A 206 6.28 7.40 2.28
CA VAL A 206 5.72 7.43 0.93
C VAL A 206 4.90 6.17 0.65
N ASP A 207 3.70 6.33 0.09
CA ASP A 207 2.90 5.23 -0.46
C ASP A 207 3.18 5.10 -1.95
N ASP A 208 3.95 4.08 -2.30
CA ASP A 208 4.40 3.82 -3.66
C ASP A 208 3.56 2.74 -4.38
N ALA A 209 2.31 2.58 -3.98
CA ALA A 209 1.43 1.55 -4.52
C ALA A 209 1.24 1.60 -6.05
N HIS A 210 1.42 2.74 -6.67
CA HIS A 210 1.33 2.93 -8.12
C HIS A 210 2.68 3.08 -8.83
N GLY A 211 3.76 3.36 -8.10
CA GLY A 211 5.12 3.43 -8.65
C GLY A 211 5.87 2.10 -8.56
N GLU A 212 5.58 1.29 -7.52
CA GLU A 212 6.21 -0.02 -7.33
C GLU A 212 5.90 -0.96 -8.52
N GLY A 213 6.94 -1.53 -9.11
CA GLY A 213 6.86 -2.33 -10.33
C GLY A 213 6.86 -1.51 -11.63
N VAL A 214 6.75 -0.16 -11.56
CA VAL A 214 6.59 0.73 -12.72
C VAL A 214 7.71 1.77 -12.81
N LEU A 215 7.98 2.49 -11.73
CA LEU A 215 9.01 3.52 -11.67
C LEU A 215 10.35 2.97 -11.19
N GLY A 216 11.39 3.74 -11.44
CA GLY A 216 12.74 3.41 -11.02
C GLY A 216 13.37 2.26 -11.81
N ARG A 217 14.63 1.98 -11.55
CA ARG A 217 15.35 0.94 -12.25
C ARG A 217 14.86 -0.44 -11.84
N GLY A 218 14.37 -1.20 -12.82
CA GLY A 218 13.81 -2.54 -12.58
C GLY A 218 12.53 -2.51 -11.73
N GLY A 219 11.76 -1.40 -11.76
CA GLY A 219 10.49 -1.30 -11.05
C GLY A 219 10.61 -1.15 -9.53
N ARG A 220 11.75 -0.64 -9.01
CA ARG A 220 11.96 -0.48 -7.57
C ARG A 220 11.14 0.64 -6.93
N GLY A 221 10.43 1.42 -7.74
CA GLY A 221 9.52 2.44 -7.28
C GLY A 221 10.10 3.85 -7.23
N ILE A 222 9.34 4.76 -6.61
CA ILE A 222 9.64 6.20 -6.60
C ILE A 222 10.94 6.54 -5.84
N VAL A 223 11.27 5.79 -4.79
CA VAL A 223 12.51 6.04 -4.03
C VAL A 223 13.76 5.77 -4.88
N ASP A 224 13.75 4.70 -5.69
CA ASP A 224 14.81 4.45 -6.67
C ASP A 224 14.79 5.49 -7.80
N HIS A 225 13.62 5.91 -8.26
CA HIS A 225 13.47 6.94 -9.28
C HIS A 225 14.20 8.24 -8.92
N TYR A 226 14.08 8.68 -7.67
CA TYR A 226 14.77 9.87 -7.14
C TYR A 226 16.11 9.57 -6.47
N GLN A 227 16.59 8.33 -6.47
CA GLN A 227 17.85 7.90 -5.84
C GLN A 227 17.91 8.27 -4.34
N LEU A 228 16.82 8.05 -3.64
CA LEU A 228 16.65 8.35 -2.21
C LEU A 228 16.79 7.13 -1.30
N HIS A 229 17.47 6.08 -1.75
CA HIS A 229 17.72 4.89 -0.95
C HIS A 229 18.33 5.23 0.42
N GLY A 230 17.75 4.69 1.48
CA GLY A 230 18.18 4.94 2.86
C GLY A 230 17.85 6.34 3.40
N LYS A 231 17.08 7.15 2.66
CA LYS A 231 16.69 8.51 3.05
C LYS A 231 15.21 8.61 3.41
N VAL A 232 14.36 7.76 2.84
CA VAL A 232 12.94 7.65 3.18
C VAL A 232 12.82 6.65 4.31
N ASP A 233 12.11 7.03 5.39
CA ASP A 233 12.01 6.19 6.59
C ASP A 233 11.06 5.01 6.38
N VAL A 234 9.98 5.23 5.63
CA VAL A 234 8.92 4.25 5.39
C VAL A 234 8.45 4.30 3.94
N GLU A 235 8.51 3.16 3.28
CA GLU A 235 7.91 2.92 1.97
C GLU A 235 6.75 1.94 2.12
N ILE A 236 5.56 2.36 1.71
CA ILE A 236 4.40 1.48 1.59
C ILE A 236 4.32 0.99 0.14
N GLY A 237 4.01 -0.27 -0.05
CA GLY A 237 3.75 -0.85 -1.36
C GLY A 237 2.51 -1.73 -1.34
N THR A 238 2.06 -2.13 -2.53
CA THR A 238 0.97 -3.08 -2.67
C THR A 238 1.31 -4.20 -3.66
N LEU A 239 1.07 -5.42 -3.26
CA LEU A 239 1.26 -6.60 -4.09
C LEU A 239 0.02 -6.92 -4.96
N SER A 240 -0.99 -6.04 -4.93
CA SER A 240 -2.25 -6.23 -5.66
C SER A 240 -2.35 -5.51 -7.00
N LYS A 241 -1.30 -4.79 -7.41
CA LYS A 241 -1.25 -4.03 -8.66
C LYS A 241 -0.19 -4.61 -9.63
N ALA A 242 0.99 -4.04 -9.71
CA ALA A 242 2.05 -4.53 -10.60
C ALA A 242 2.44 -6.00 -10.35
N PHE A 243 2.45 -6.43 -9.10
CA PHE A 243 2.71 -7.84 -8.73
C PHE A 243 1.57 -8.79 -9.14
N GLY A 244 0.35 -8.28 -9.36
CA GLY A 244 -0.80 -9.04 -9.85
C GLY A 244 -1.42 -10.03 -8.86
N VAL A 245 -1.15 -9.92 -7.56
CA VAL A 245 -1.63 -10.86 -6.53
C VAL A 245 -2.53 -10.13 -5.51
N ILE A 246 -2.22 -10.19 -4.26
CA ILE A 246 -2.80 -9.46 -3.14
C ILE A 246 -1.74 -9.29 -2.05
N GLY A 247 -1.86 -8.24 -1.26
CA GLY A 247 -0.97 -7.98 -0.15
C GLY A 247 -0.55 -6.51 -0.09
N GLY A 248 0.05 -6.16 1.04
CA GLY A 248 0.71 -4.89 1.25
C GLY A 248 2.10 -5.12 1.83
N VAL A 249 2.98 -4.18 1.66
CA VAL A 249 4.32 -4.20 2.23
C VAL A 249 4.62 -2.85 2.88
N VAL A 250 5.31 -2.91 4.02
CA VAL A 250 6.00 -1.78 4.61
C VAL A 250 7.48 -2.12 4.60
N ALA A 251 8.26 -1.26 3.98
CA ALA A 251 9.70 -1.43 3.83
C ALA A 251 10.43 -0.17 4.32
N GLY A 252 11.64 -0.31 4.88
CA GLY A 252 12.40 0.83 5.39
C GLY A 252 13.34 0.46 6.52
N ASN A 253 13.45 1.36 7.50
CA ASN A 253 14.32 1.19 8.65
C ASN A 253 13.90 0.00 9.53
N SER A 254 14.86 -0.81 9.95
CA SER A 254 14.61 -2.04 10.72
C SER A 254 13.92 -1.80 12.06
N LEU A 255 14.17 -0.67 12.73
CA LEU A 255 13.50 -0.30 13.99
C LEU A 255 12.00 -0.04 13.77
N ILE A 256 11.65 0.59 12.65
CA ILE A 256 10.24 0.82 12.30
C ILE A 256 9.53 -0.51 12.03
N VAL A 257 10.15 -1.39 11.25
CA VAL A 257 9.57 -2.71 10.95
C VAL A 257 9.42 -3.55 12.22
N GLU A 258 10.42 -3.54 13.11
CA GLU A 258 10.32 -4.20 14.41
C GLU A 258 9.18 -3.62 15.26
N TRP A 259 9.07 -2.29 15.30
CA TRP A 259 7.98 -1.60 16.01
C TRP A 259 6.61 -1.99 15.47
N LEU A 260 6.45 -2.09 14.15
CA LEU A 260 5.20 -2.52 13.52
C LEU A 260 4.82 -3.95 13.87
N ARG A 261 5.79 -4.85 14.06
CA ARG A 261 5.55 -6.22 14.56
C ARG A 261 4.97 -6.22 15.98
N GLN A 262 5.22 -5.17 16.77
CA GLN A 262 4.74 -5.04 18.16
C GLN A 262 3.47 -4.18 18.26
N ARG A 263 3.20 -3.27 17.32
CA ARG A 263 2.14 -2.26 17.42
C ARG A 263 1.20 -2.20 16.23
N GLY A 264 1.56 -2.73 15.10
CA GLY A 264 0.72 -2.74 13.90
C GLY A 264 -0.51 -3.61 14.09
N ARG A 265 -1.66 -3.02 14.40
CA ARG A 265 -2.89 -3.78 14.72
C ARG A 265 -3.32 -4.75 13.62
N PRO A 266 -3.32 -4.38 12.31
CA PRO A 266 -3.60 -5.32 11.24
C PRO A 266 -2.65 -6.53 11.18
N PHE A 267 -1.40 -6.37 11.62
CA PHE A 267 -0.45 -7.47 11.72
C PHE A 267 -0.74 -8.39 12.92
N LEU A 268 -1.07 -7.79 14.07
CA LEU A 268 -1.27 -8.50 15.34
C LEU A 268 -2.61 -9.24 15.40
N PHE A 269 -3.65 -8.71 14.76
CA PHE A 269 -5.03 -9.14 14.97
C PHE A 269 -5.75 -9.61 13.69
N SER A 270 -5.01 -9.76 12.57
CA SER A 270 -5.53 -10.37 11.35
C SER A 270 -4.68 -11.57 10.94
N SER A 271 -5.30 -12.60 10.38
CA SER A 271 -4.58 -13.78 9.88
C SER A 271 -3.53 -13.38 8.84
N ALA A 272 -2.44 -14.13 8.78
CA ALA A 272 -1.39 -13.91 7.79
C ALA A 272 -1.90 -14.06 6.35
N MET A 273 -1.16 -13.51 5.39
CA MET A 273 -1.40 -13.75 3.97
C MET A 273 -1.46 -15.26 3.69
N THR A 274 -2.26 -15.66 2.73
CA THR A 274 -2.37 -17.08 2.37
C THR A 274 -1.08 -17.60 1.73
N VAL A 275 -0.88 -18.88 1.81
CA VAL A 275 0.29 -19.56 1.26
C VAL A 275 0.40 -19.36 -0.26
N PRO A 276 -0.67 -19.61 -1.07
CA PRO A 276 -0.60 -19.39 -2.50
C PRO A 276 -0.32 -17.92 -2.87
N ASP A 277 -0.91 -16.96 -2.17
CA ASP A 277 -0.66 -15.54 -2.44
C ASP A 277 0.79 -15.18 -2.14
N THR A 278 1.35 -15.68 -1.03
CA THR A 278 2.74 -15.42 -0.65
C THR A 278 3.71 -15.98 -1.67
N ALA A 279 3.49 -17.20 -2.13
CA ALA A 279 4.31 -17.85 -3.18
C ALA A 279 4.16 -17.15 -4.54
N ALA A 280 2.95 -16.74 -4.89
CA ALA A 280 2.68 -15.96 -6.09
C ALA A 280 3.44 -14.63 -6.08
N CYS A 281 3.45 -13.92 -4.95
CA CYS A 281 4.23 -12.67 -4.79
C CYS A 281 5.73 -12.91 -4.94
N LEU A 282 6.28 -14.00 -4.40
CA LEU A 282 7.68 -14.40 -4.60
C LEU A 282 8.01 -14.63 -6.08
N ALA A 283 7.13 -15.33 -6.81
CA ALA A 283 7.31 -15.57 -8.24
C ALA A 283 7.19 -14.27 -9.06
N SER A 284 6.29 -13.37 -8.71
CA SER A 284 6.18 -12.06 -9.35
C SER A 284 7.43 -11.21 -9.11
N LEU A 285 7.97 -11.23 -7.90
CA LEU A 285 9.21 -10.52 -7.56
C LEU A 285 10.40 -11.08 -8.36
N GLU A 286 10.49 -12.40 -8.51
CA GLU A 286 11.53 -13.05 -9.33
C GLU A 286 11.46 -12.61 -10.80
N ILE A 287 10.25 -12.45 -11.34
CA ILE A 287 10.06 -11.95 -12.71
C ILE A 287 10.55 -10.51 -12.81
N LEU A 288 10.20 -9.63 -11.86
CA LEU A 288 10.66 -8.25 -11.82
C LEU A 288 12.19 -8.14 -11.73
N GLU A 289 12.82 -8.98 -10.91
CA GLU A 289 14.28 -8.97 -10.76
C GLU A 289 15.04 -9.49 -12.00
N SER A 290 14.43 -10.39 -12.77
CA SER A 290 15.05 -11.08 -13.89
C SER A 290 14.70 -10.49 -15.27
N SER A 291 13.65 -9.70 -15.37
CA SER A 291 13.17 -9.11 -16.64
C SER A 291 13.41 -7.61 -16.67
N THR A 292 13.77 -7.12 -17.85
CA THR A 292 13.87 -5.68 -18.17
C THR A 292 12.88 -5.27 -19.26
N GLU A 293 11.99 -6.18 -19.64
CA GLU A 293 10.98 -5.96 -20.69
C GLU A 293 9.74 -5.24 -20.15
#